data_2e5119af05516436c7a991ce237549ca
#
_entry.id   2e5119af05516436c7a991ce237549ca
#
_cell.length_a   1.000
_cell.length_b   1.000
_cell.length_c   1.000
_cell.angle_alpha   90.00
_cell.angle_beta   90.00
_cell.angle_gamma   90.00
#
_symmetry.space_group_name_H-M   'P 1'
#
loop_
_entity.id
_entity.type
_entity.pdbx_description
1 polymer ?
#
loop_
_entity_poly.entity_id
_entity_poly.type
_entity_poly.pdbx_seq_one_letter_code
_entity_poly.pdbx_strand_id
1 'polypeptide(L)'
;MYKRQGKHLKAHYKTSIAISLIVIIVLVILRTTVTGQDSIKFIDDTDDQPIDQQNSDSIDLRYSNEYQSWKQTSDTTFRSLFNGNQQADILAEHPVMVVLWAGYAFSKDYLSPRGHMYSIEDLYKSLRTGSPMTPTSGPQPAACWACKSPDIPRLLTTTDAKTLYKKKWAELGNEIVNPIGCADCHEPQSMGLRVTRSFLKSAYKRNGLRIEDATEQEMRSLVCAQCHAEYYFQGEDRILTLPWDQGYTVENIEAYYDSINFTDFTHKLSRAHLIKAQHPDFELFQMGIHGQRGVSCGECHMPAVGEDENRYNNHHIKSPLAMIDRTCQACHRESEETLRKDVYERQNKVYAIRMRVEEELTKAHIEAKFAWDKGATESQMKNVLKLLRQAQWRWDFAVASHGAAFHAPQEVTRILGSGLDKATQARIQIMKVLAQLGYTQDVPMPDISTKAKAQQYIGLDMEAEQQAKQKFLETVIPQWQEEARANKRFIEGN
;
A
#
# COMPACT_ATOMS: atom_id res chain seq x y z
N MET A 1 -22.19 56.13 51.28
CA MET A 1 -22.03 54.68 50.95
C MET A 1 -21.79 54.38 49.43
N TYR A 2 -21.89 55.39 48.56
CA TYR A 2 -21.78 55.18 47.07
C TYR A 2 -20.37 55.31 46.49
N LYS A 3 -19.35 55.75 47.21
CA LYS A 3 -17.97 55.90 46.68
C LYS A 3 -17.08 54.67 46.80
N ARG A 4 -17.46 53.63 47.52
CA ARG A 4 -16.65 52.40 47.64
C ARG A 4 -16.93 51.32 46.53
N GLN A 5 -18.15 51.26 45.98
CA GLN A 5 -18.51 50.28 44.94
C GLN A 5 -17.86 50.57 43.58
N GLY A 6 -17.61 51.89 43.24
CA GLY A 6 -16.97 52.20 41.94
C GLY A 6 -15.48 51.83 41.79
N LYS A 7 -14.78 51.68 42.94
CA LYS A 7 -13.35 51.24 42.87
C LYS A 7 -13.18 49.73 42.63
N HIS A 8 -14.08 48.92 43.17
CA HIS A 8 -14.04 47.46 42.93
C HIS A 8 -14.44 47.11 41.50
N LEU A 9 -15.44 47.73 40.91
CA LEU A 9 -15.83 47.51 39.50
C LEU A 9 -14.70 47.89 38.52
N LYS A 10 -13.99 49.01 38.76
CA LYS A 10 -12.85 49.43 37.91
C LYS A 10 -11.64 48.49 38.03
N ALA A 11 -11.42 47.89 39.20
CA ALA A 11 -10.35 46.89 39.39
C ALA A 11 -10.65 45.59 38.64
N HIS A 12 -11.87 45.06 38.76
CA HIS A 12 -12.28 43.84 38.03
C HIS A 12 -12.27 44.03 36.51
N TYR A 13 -12.67 45.20 36.00
CA TYR A 13 -12.64 45.50 34.57
C TYR A 13 -11.21 45.55 34.00
N LYS A 14 -10.27 46.13 34.74
CA LYS A 14 -8.84 46.16 34.35
C LYS A 14 -8.21 44.77 34.39
N THR A 15 -8.58 43.93 35.36
CA THR A 15 -8.10 42.55 35.46
C THR A 15 -8.65 41.68 34.33
N SER A 16 -9.94 41.82 33.98
CA SER A 16 -10.55 41.11 32.86
C SER A 16 -9.93 41.49 31.51
N ILE A 17 -9.65 42.80 31.27
CA ILE A 17 -8.98 43.24 30.04
C ILE A 17 -7.55 42.70 29.98
N ALA A 18 -6.81 42.67 31.10
CA ALA A 18 -5.45 42.13 31.14
C ALA A 18 -5.41 40.61 30.84
N ILE A 19 -6.35 39.85 31.38
CA ILE A 19 -6.49 38.42 31.11
C ILE A 19 -6.87 38.17 29.64
N SER A 20 -7.81 38.93 29.07
CA SER A 20 -8.17 38.83 27.67
C SER A 20 -7.01 39.16 26.71
N LEU A 21 -6.20 40.18 27.05
CA LEU A 21 -5.00 40.52 26.29
C LEU A 21 -3.93 39.43 26.37
N ILE A 22 -3.73 38.81 27.51
CA ILE A 22 -2.79 37.67 27.68
C ILE A 22 -3.26 36.47 26.89
N VAL A 23 -4.55 36.14 26.89
CA VAL A 23 -5.13 35.05 26.10
C VAL A 23 -4.97 35.30 24.60
N ILE A 24 -5.20 36.53 24.14
CA ILE A 24 -5.00 36.92 22.74
C ILE A 24 -3.52 36.84 22.36
N ILE A 25 -2.60 37.29 23.21
CA ILE A 25 -1.16 37.21 22.97
C ILE A 25 -0.69 35.71 22.92
N VAL A 26 -1.19 34.88 23.82
CA VAL A 26 -0.89 33.41 23.80
C VAL A 26 -1.47 32.75 22.54
N LEU A 27 -2.67 33.13 22.12
CA LEU A 27 -3.26 32.61 20.87
C LEU A 27 -2.53 33.13 19.63
N VAL A 28 -2.01 34.37 19.64
CA VAL A 28 -1.18 34.88 18.54
C VAL A 28 0.19 34.19 18.51
N ILE A 29 0.82 33.98 19.67
CA ILE A 29 2.09 33.23 19.76
C ILE A 29 1.88 31.79 19.32
N LEU A 30 0.80 31.10 19.73
CA LEU A 30 0.45 29.76 19.25
C LEU A 30 0.16 29.73 17.73
N ARG A 31 -0.46 30.79 17.17
CA ARG A 31 -0.65 30.89 15.72
C ARG A 31 0.64 31.15 14.96
N THR A 32 1.55 31.96 15.48
CA THR A 32 2.84 32.23 14.83
C THR A 32 3.82 31.04 14.91
N THR A 33 3.66 30.16 15.91
CA THR A 33 4.42 28.90 15.98
C THR A 33 3.84 27.78 15.11
N VAL A 34 2.58 27.91 14.65
CA VAL A 34 1.92 26.90 13.76
C VAL A 34 2.00 27.31 12.28
N THR A 35 2.35 28.58 11.96
CA THR A 35 2.55 29.03 10.56
C THR A 35 4.00 29.06 10.11
N GLY A 36 4.91 28.45 10.86
CA GLY A 36 6.21 28.08 10.31
C GLY A 36 5.99 27.02 9.24
N GLN A 37 6.04 27.41 7.97
CA GLN A 37 6.42 26.52 6.89
C GLN A 37 7.85 26.06 7.20
N ASP A 38 7.99 25.10 8.10
CA ASP A 38 9.19 24.30 8.16
C ASP A 38 9.20 23.50 6.85
N SER A 39 9.97 24.02 5.90
CA SER A 39 10.45 23.22 4.81
C SER A 39 11.02 21.94 5.45
N ILE A 40 10.37 20.80 5.20
CA ILE A 40 10.83 19.49 5.66
C ILE A 40 12.27 19.37 5.19
N LYS A 41 13.21 19.56 6.10
CA LYS A 41 14.62 19.29 5.84
C LYS A 41 14.71 17.79 5.64
N PHE A 42 14.89 17.39 4.39
CA PHE A 42 15.33 16.03 4.09
C PHE A 42 16.62 15.80 4.88
N ILE A 43 16.57 14.88 5.83
CA ILE A 43 17.76 14.41 6.53
C ILE A 43 18.39 13.42 5.56
N ASP A 44 19.53 13.83 5.03
CA ASP A 44 20.41 12.98 4.23
C ASP A 44 21.02 11.95 5.19
N ASP A 45 20.39 10.78 5.28
CA ASP A 45 20.84 9.65 6.08
C ASP A 45 21.86 8.86 5.23
N THR A 46 23.07 9.38 5.10
CA THR A 46 24.20 8.71 4.45
C THR A 46 24.91 7.69 5.36
N ASP A 47 24.25 7.22 6.41
CA ASP A 47 24.81 6.22 7.34
C ASP A 47 24.63 4.75 6.86
N ASP A 48 24.21 4.55 5.60
CA ASP A 48 24.19 3.22 5.00
C ASP A 48 25.62 2.83 4.57
N GLN A 49 26.33 2.09 5.42
CA GLN A 49 27.60 1.44 5.05
C GLN A 49 27.40 0.56 3.82
N PRO A 50 28.38 0.51 2.89
CA PRO A 50 28.27 -0.29 1.67
C PRO A 50 27.99 -1.76 1.99
N ILE A 51 26.97 -2.32 1.34
CA ILE A 51 26.70 -3.75 1.42
C ILE A 51 27.71 -4.46 0.52
N ASP A 52 28.65 -5.20 1.12
CA ASP A 52 29.52 -6.08 0.37
C ASP A 52 28.70 -7.30 -0.09
N GLN A 53 28.28 -7.29 -1.36
CA GLN A 53 27.48 -8.35 -1.98
C GLN A 53 28.29 -9.59 -2.36
N GLN A 54 29.63 -9.57 -2.19
CA GLN A 54 30.51 -10.67 -2.65
C GLN A 54 30.43 -11.95 -1.81
N ASN A 55 29.56 -12.01 -0.79
CA ASN A 55 29.48 -13.16 0.13
C ASN A 55 28.21 -14.03 -0.02
N SER A 56 27.49 -14.00 -1.14
CA SER A 56 26.32 -14.88 -1.32
C SER A 56 26.68 -16.37 -1.29
N ASP A 57 27.80 -16.77 -1.86
CA ASP A 57 28.26 -18.18 -1.86
C ASP A 57 28.57 -18.70 -0.45
N SER A 58 29.01 -17.82 0.47
CA SER A 58 29.28 -18.22 1.86
C SER A 58 27.98 -18.35 2.70
N ILE A 59 26.89 -17.72 2.28
CA ILE A 59 25.58 -17.82 2.94
C ILE A 59 24.96 -19.21 2.65
N ASP A 60 25.07 -19.70 1.43
CA ASP A 60 24.50 -21.00 0.98
C ASP A 60 24.96 -22.18 1.84
N LEU A 61 26.24 -22.27 2.15
CA LEU A 61 26.80 -23.38 2.92
C LEU A 61 26.42 -23.40 4.41
N ARG A 62 26.23 -22.24 5.02
CA ARG A 62 25.91 -22.11 6.46
C ARG A 62 24.42 -22.18 6.75
N TYR A 63 23.58 -21.75 5.82
CA TYR A 63 22.12 -21.62 5.96
C TYR A 63 21.39 -22.35 4.82
N SER A 64 21.87 -23.57 4.51
CA SER A 64 21.36 -24.33 3.35
C SER A 64 19.87 -24.64 3.43
N ASN A 65 19.32 -24.89 4.62
CA ASN A 65 17.88 -25.16 4.81
C ASN A 65 17.03 -23.92 4.56
N GLU A 66 17.45 -22.78 5.10
CA GLU A 66 16.78 -21.47 4.88
C GLU A 66 16.82 -21.09 3.40
N TYR A 67 17.99 -21.27 2.75
CA TYR A 67 18.16 -20.98 1.33
C TYR A 67 17.29 -21.90 0.46
N GLN A 68 17.27 -23.22 0.72
CA GLN A 68 16.42 -24.15 -0.02
C GLN A 68 14.92 -23.84 0.19
N SER A 69 14.52 -23.47 1.39
CA SER A 69 13.14 -23.06 1.65
C SER A 69 12.79 -21.71 1.01
N TRP A 70 13.74 -20.75 0.94
CA TRP A 70 13.56 -19.51 0.19
C TRP A 70 13.36 -19.76 -1.32
N LYS A 71 14.13 -20.69 -1.94
CA LYS A 71 13.91 -21.08 -3.33
C LYS A 71 12.49 -21.61 -3.58
N GLN A 72 11.84 -22.19 -2.58
CA GLN A 72 10.44 -22.62 -2.67
C GLN A 72 9.45 -21.46 -2.82
N THR A 73 9.86 -20.20 -2.67
CA THR A 73 9.00 -19.05 -3.05
C THR A 73 8.70 -19.02 -4.54
N SER A 74 9.37 -19.85 -5.34
CA SER A 74 9.03 -20.15 -6.75
C SER A 74 7.85 -21.12 -6.92
N ASP A 75 7.45 -21.86 -5.87
CA ASP A 75 6.27 -22.72 -5.92
C ASP A 75 4.99 -21.88 -5.87
N THR A 76 4.21 -21.94 -6.93
CA THR A 76 2.95 -21.19 -7.10
C THR A 76 1.71 -22.07 -7.08
N THR A 77 1.80 -23.25 -6.48
CA THR A 77 0.73 -24.27 -6.54
C THR A 77 -0.34 -24.11 -5.46
N PHE A 78 -0.02 -23.44 -4.34
CA PHE A 78 -0.95 -23.31 -3.23
C PHE A 78 -2.02 -22.25 -3.49
N ARG A 79 -3.28 -22.63 -3.33
CA ARG A 79 -4.43 -21.72 -3.28
C ARG A 79 -5.36 -22.13 -2.14
N SER A 80 -5.78 -21.16 -1.33
CA SER A 80 -6.90 -21.28 -0.40
C SER A 80 -8.19 -20.72 -1.02
N LEU A 81 -9.26 -20.66 -0.27
CA LEU A 81 -10.55 -20.15 -0.78
C LEU A 81 -10.45 -18.71 -1.30
N PHE A 82 -9.66 -17.84 -0.67
CA PHE A 82 -9.56 -16.43 -1.03
C PHE A 82 -8.18 -15.98 -1.47
N ASN A 83 -7.13 -16.64 -0.99
CA ASN A 83 -5.75 -16.21 -1.20
C ASN A 83 -4.84 -17.41 -1.47
N GLY A 84 -3.60 -17.13 -1.83
CA GLY A 84 -2.56 -18.12 -2.05
C GLY A 84 -1.43 -17.50 -2.86
N ASN A 85 -0.48 -18.31 -3.29
CA ASN A 85 0.58 -17.91 -4.19
C ASN A 85 0.38 -18.42 -5.65
N GLN A 86 -0.74 -19.11 -5.91
CA GLN A 86 -1.18 -19.36 -7.28
C GLN A 86 -1.68 -18.04 -7.87
N GLN A 87 -1.11 -17.64 -9.01
CA GLN A 87 -1.51 -16.40 -9.66
C GLN A 87 -2.95 -16.46 -10.15
N ALA A 88 -3.73 -15.43 -9.85
CA ALA A 88 -5.09 -15.26 -10.29
C ALA A 88 -5.29 -13.87 -10.90
N ASP A 89 -6.15 -13.77 -11.92
CA ASP A 89 -6.56 -12.49 -12.50
C ASP A 89 -7.74 -11.94 -11.70
N ILE A 90 -7.45 -11.06 -10.76
CA ILE A 90 -8.43 -10.47 -9.85
C ILE A 90 -9.48 -9.65 -10.59
N LEU A 91 -9.13 -9.01 -11.70
CA LEU A 91 -10.12 -8.27 -12.51
C LEU A 91 -11.07 -9.20 -13.28
N ALA A 92 -10.64 -10.43 -13.58
CA ALA A 92 -11.54 -11.43 -14.16
C ALA A 92 -12.50 -11.99 -13.11
N GLU A 93 -12.04 -12.15 -11.86
CA GLU A 93 -12.89 -12.57 -10.72
C GLU A 93 -13.82 -11.44 -10.26
N HIS A 94 -13.39 -10.17 -10.35
CA HIS A 94 -14.09 -8.96 -9.91
C HIS A 94 -14.10 -7.87 -10.98
N PRO A 95 -14.90 -8.01 -12.06
CA PRO A 95 -14.90 -7.05 -13.18
C PRO A 95 -15.22 -5.61 -12.80
N VAL A 96 -16.00 -5.41 -11.75
CA VAL A 96 -16.36 -4.07 -11.23
C VAL A 96 -15.14 -3.25 -10.79
N MET A 97 -14.06 -3.89 -10.37
CA MET A 97 -12.81 -3.22 -9.97
C MET A 97 -12.16 -2.47 -11.15
N VAL A 98 -12.40 -2.89 -12.39
CA VAL A 98 -11.99 -2.15 -13.59
C VAL A 98 -12.59 -0.75 -13.59
N VAL A 99 -13.89 -0.66 -13.25
CA VAL A 99 -14.59 0.62 -13.16
C VAL A 99 -14.10 1.43 -11.97
N LEU A 100 -13.90 0.81 -10.81
CA LEU A 100 -13.43 1.48 -9.60
C LEU A 100 -12.05 2.12 -9.78
N TRP A 101 -11.21 1.58 -10.65
CA TRP A 101 -9.90 2.15 -10.99
C TRP A 101 -9.85 2.83 -12.37
N ALA A 102 -11.01 3.25 -12.91
CA ALA A 102 -11.06 3.92 -14.21
C ALA A 102 -10.23 5.21 -14.22
N GLY A 103 -9.22 5.28 -15.07
CA GLY A 103 -8.24 6.36 -15.14
C GLY A 103 -6.91 6.04 -14.43
N TYR A 104 -6.83 4.91 -13.73
CA TYR A 104 -5.62 4.41 -13.09
C TYR A 104 -5.14 3.10 -13.74
N ALA A 105 -3.83 2.86 -13.72
CA ALA A 105 -3.24 1.74 -14.45
C ALA A 105 -3.71 0.35 -13.97
N PHE A 106 -4.21 0.23 -12.75
CA PHE A 106 -4.76 -1.01 -12.20
C PHE A 106 -6.03 -1.49 -12.91
N SER A 107 -6.72 -0.63 -13.66
CA SER A 107 -7.85 -1.04 -14.51
C SER A 107 -7.43 -1.89 -15.72
N LYS A 108 -6.14 -1.92 -16.07
CA LYS A 108 -5.60 -2.73 -17.17
C LYS A 108 -5.37 -4.18 -16.74
N ASP A 109 -4.72 -4.38 -15.63
CA ASP A 109 -4.53 -5.68 -14.98
C ASP A 109 -4.32 -5.55 -13.46
N TYR A 110 -4.76 -6.57 -12.74
CA TYR A 110 -4.46 -6.75 -11.32
C TYR A 110 -4.37 -8.25 -11.04
N LEU A 111 -3.15 -8.75 -11.00
CA LEU A 111 -2.84 -10.14 -10.73
C LEU A 111 -2.50 -10.32 -9.25
N SER A 112 -2.94 -11.43 -8.64
CA SER A 112 -2.50 -11.78 -7.29
C SER A 112 -0.98 -12.04 -7.27
N PRO A 113 -0.26 -11.68 -6.20
CA PRO A 113 1.17 -11.91 -6.09
C PRO A 113 1.46 -13.41 -6.00
N ARG A 114 2.60 -13.85 -6.54
CA ARG A 114 3.03 -15.24 -6.53
C ARG A 114 3.94 -15.55 -5.35
N GLY A 115 5.08 -14.89 -5.25
CA GLY A 115 6.10 -15.07 -4.22
C GLY A 115 7.31 -14.20 -4.51
N HIS A 116 8.23 -14.10 -3.56
CA HIS A 116 9.39 -13.19 -3.63
C HIS A 116 10.27 -13.47 -4.87
N MET A 117 10.40 -14.73 -5.30
CA MET A 117 11.16 -15.09 -6.50
C MET A 117 10.64 -14.41 -7.77
N TYR A 118 9.38 -14.01 -7.81
CA TYR A 118 8.75 -13.36 -8.97
C TYR A 118 8.66 -11.85 -8.88
N SER A 119 9.26 -11.22 -7.86
CA SER A 119 9.12 -9.77 -7.61
C SER A 119 9.54 -8.88 -8.78
N ILE A 120 10.53 -9.31 -9.57
CA ILE A 120 10.99 -8.62 -10.79
C ILE A 120 10.13 -9.02 -12.01
N GLU A 121 9.93 -10.31 -12.20
CA GLU A 121 9.20 -10.84 -13.36
C GLU A 121 7.76 -10.30 -13.42
N ASP A 122 7.06 -10.27 -12.30
CA ASP A 122 5.70 -9.76 -12.21
C ASP A 122 5.60 -8.27 -12.58
N LEU A 123 6.64 -7.47 -12.29
CA LEU A 123 6.70 -6.09 -12.78
C LEU A 123 6.89 -6.01 -14.28
N TYR A 124 7.76 -6.83 -14.86
CA TYR A 124 7.96 -6.83 -16.30
C TYR A 124 6.68 -7.21 -17.05
N LYS A 125 5.97 -8.22 -16.59
CA LYS A 125 4.78 -8.77 -17.22
C LYS A 125 3.52 -7.92 -17.02
N SER A 126 3.44 -7.16 -15.93
CA SER A 126 2.26 -6.36 -15.62
C SER A 126 2.01 -5.25 -16.65
N LEU A 127 0.77 -5.13 -17.16
CA LEU A 127 0.36 -4.05 -18.06
C LEU A 127 0.40 -2.69 -17.37
N ARG A 128 0.15 -2.65 -16.06
CA ARG A 128 0.13 -1.40 -15.28
C ARG A 128 1.47 -0.68 -15.21
N THR A 129 2.59 -1.40 -15.41
CA THR A 129 3.92 -0.77 -15.47
C THR A 129 4.24 -0.12 -16.82
N GLY A 130 3.37 -0.33 -17.81
CA GLY A 130 3.57 0.13 -19.18
C GLY A 130 4.57 -0.72 -19.95
N SER A 131 4.94 -0.25 -21.14
CA SER A 131 5.83 -0.94 -22.09
C SER A 131 6.89 0.03 -22.59
N PRO A 132 7.84 0.47 -21.74
CA PRO A 132 8.82 1.47 -22.10
C PRO A 132 9.82 0.91 -23.14
N MET A 133 9.88 1.51 -24.30
CA MET A 133 10.80 1.13 -25.39
C MET A 133 12.14 1.86 -25.31
N THR A 134 12.27 2.87 -24.44
CA THR A 134 13.51 3.60 -24.16
C THR A 134 13.65 3.80 -22.65
N PRO A 135 14.87 4.03 -22.14
CA PRO A 135 15.09 4.23 -20.70
C PRO A 135 14.22 5.35 -20.09
N THR A 136 13.99 6.43 -20.83
CA THR A 136 13.23 7.60 -20.34
C THR A 136 11.73 7.55 -20.62
N SER A 137 11.25 6.50 -21.31
CA SER A 137 9.82 6.32 -21.61
C SER A 137 9.09 5.55 -20.49
N GLY A 138 7.76 5.53 -20.58
CA GLY A 138 6.90 4.80 -19.63
C GLY A 138 6.37 5.64 -18.47
N PRO A 139 5.28 5.17 -17.84
CA PRO A 139 4.56 5.94 -16.83
C PRO A 139 5.22 5.90 -15.43
N GLN A 140 5.95 4.82 -15.11
CA GLN A 140 6.37 4.54 -13.75
C GLN A 140 7.69 5.22 -13.35
N PRO A 141 7.80 5.73 -12.10
CA PRO A 141 9.06 6.20 -11.55
C PRO A 141 9.93 5.03 -11.08
N ALA A 142 11.23 5.27 -10.93
CA ALA A 142 12.16 4.28 -10.39
C ALA A 142 11.82 3.85 -8.96
N ALA A 143 11.12 4.67 -8.19
CA ALA A 143 10.61 4.34 -6.86
C ALA A 143 9.73 3.07 -6.83
N CYS A 144 9.13 2.66 -7.95
CA CYS A 144 8.40 1.39 -8.05
C CYS A 144 9.28 0.16 -7.78
N TRP A 145 10.60 0.27 -7.94
CA TRP A 145 11.55 -0.79 -7.62
C TRP A 145 11.84 -0.94 -6.14
N ALA A 146 11.56 0.07 -5.32
CA ALA A 146 12.00 0.16 -3.93
C ALA A 146 11.71 -1.09 -3.08
N CYS A 147 10.59 -1.78 -3.35
CA CYS A 147 10.13 -2.98 -2.62
C CYS A 147 10.28 -4.27 -3.44
N LYS A 148 11.20 -4.34 -4.43
CA LYS A 148 11.23 -5.44 -5.39
C LYS A 148 12.57 -6.16 -5.48
N SER A 149 13.65 -5.58 -4.93
CA SER A 149 15.00 -6.08 -5.18
C SER A 149 16.01 -5.63 -4.13
N PRO A 150 16.99 -6.46 -3.79
CA PRO A 150 18.16 -6.07 -3.01
C PRO A 150 19.11 -5.14 -3.79
N ASP A 151 18.92 -4.98 -5.10
CA ASP A 151 19.69 -4.03 -5.91
C ASP A 151 19.42 -2.57 -5.54
N ILE A 152 18.26 -2.26 -4.95
CA ILE A 152 17.93 -0.89 -4.52
C ILE A 152 18.87 -0.41 -3.39
N PRO A 153 19.03 -1.12 -2.26
CA PRO A 153 20.05 -0.75 -1.27
C PRO A 153 21.45 -0.60 -1.88
N ARG A 154 21.85 -1.50 -2.79
CA ARG A 154 23.12 -1.38 -3.50
C ARG A 154 23.26 -0.07 -4.27
N LEU A 155 22.23 0.33 -5.02
CA LEU A 155 22.25 1.59 -5.77
C LEU A 155 22.28 2.82 -4.86
N LEU A 156 21.62 2.74 -3.71
CA LEU A 156 21.57 3.83 -2.72
C LEU A 156 22.91 4.03 -2.00
N THR A 157 23.88 3.11 -2.12
CA THR A 157 25.25 3.34 -1.61
C THR A 157 26.05 4.33 -2.47
N THR A 158 25.68 4.50 -3.73
CA THR A 158 26.39 5.35 -4.70
C THR A 158 25.55 6.53 -5.19
N THR A 159 24.26 6.53 -4.92
CA THR A 159 23.31 7.55 -5.40
C THR A 159 22.31 7.86 -4.29
N ASP A 160 22.02 9.12 -4.03
CA ASP A 160 20.97 9.49 -3.07
C ASP A 160 19.57 9.10 -3.55
N ALA A 161 18.66 8.89 -2.60
CA ALA A 161 17.30 8.44 -2.88
C ALA A 161 16.51 9.39 -3.80
N LYS A 162 16.73 10.71 -3.67
CA LYS A 162 16.06 11.72 -4.49
C LYS A 162 16.48 11.60 -5.95
N THR A 163 17.76 11.48 -6.21
CA THR A 163 18.32 11.29 -7.56
C THR A 163 17.87 9.96 -8.15
N LEU A 164 17.89 8.88 -7.36
CA LEU A 164 17.49 7.54 -7.82
C LEU A 164 16.00 7.49 -8.17
N TYR A 165 15.13 7.91 -7.27
CA TYR A 165 13.68 7.71 -7.41
C TYR A 165 13.04 8.65 -8.43
N LYS A 166 13.65 9.79 -8.73
CA LYS A 166 13.21 10.72 -9.77
C LYS A 166 13.34 10.14 -11.19
N LYS A 167 14.24 9.19 -11.40
CA LYS A 167 14.40 8.49 -12.68
C LYS A 167 13.12 7.76 -13.09
N LYS A 168 13.04 7.38 -14.37
CA LYS A 168 12.05 6.40 -14.83
C LYS A 168 12.47 4.98 -14.43
N TRP A 169 11.50 4.10 -14.17
CA TRP A 169 11.84 2.73 -13.79
C TRP A 169 12.66 1.99 -14.86
N ALA A 170 12.43 2.29 -16.14
CA ALA A 170 13.16 1.69 -17.25
C ALA A 170 14.64 2.12 -17.32
N GLU A 171 15.03 3.23 -16.69
CA GLU A 171 16.44 3.62 -16.60
C GLU A 171 17.26 2.70 -15.70
N LEU A 172 16.59 1.91 -14.87
CA LEU A 172 17.22 0.97 -13.94
C LEU A 172 16.99 -0.49 -14.33
N GLY A 173 16.41 -0.76 -15.50
CA GLY A 173 16.01 -2.11 -15.89
C GLY A 173 17.17 -3.12 -15.98
N ASN A 174 18.36 -2.66 -16.34
CA ASN A 174 19.59 -3.47 -16.37
C ASN A 174 20.37 -3.49 -15.04
N GLU A 175 19.96 -2.68 -14.06
CA GLU A 175 20.55 -2.62 -12.73
C GLU A 175 19.75 -3.41 -11.69
N ILE A 176 18.44 -3.57 -11.90
CA ILE A 176 17.50 -4.23 -10.98
C ILE A 176 17.10 -5.59 -11.58
N VAL A 177 17.82 -6.63 -11.20
CA VAL A 177 17.68 -7.96 -11.83
C VAL A 177 17.57 -9.10 -10.82
N ASN A 178 17.85 -8.84 -9.53
CA ASN A 178 17.77 -9.83 -8.47
C ASN A 178 16.42 -9.72 -7.75
N PRO A 179 15.66 -10.82 -7.61
CA PRO A 179 14.42 -10.82 -6.85
C PRO A 179 14.69 -10.61 -5.35
N ILE A 180 13.63 -10.38 -4.57
CA ILE A 180 13.73 -10.25 -3.10
C ILE A 180 14.45 -11.45 -2.51
N GLY A 181 15.54 -11.21 -1.77
CA GLY A 181 16.43 -12.23 -1.25
C GLY A 181 16.92 -11.97 0.18
N CYS A 182 17.96 -12.71 0.59
CA CYS A 182 18.47 -12.68 1.95
C CYS A 182 18.87 -11.26 2.40
N ALA A 183 19.56 -10.51 1.54
CA ALA A 183 20.08 -9.18 1.84
C ALA A 183 19.00 -8.10 2.01
N ASP A 184 17.74 -8.36 1.63
CA ASP A 184 16.62 -7.44 1.89
C ASP A 184 16.24 -7.41 3.38
N CYS A 185 16.49 -8.52 4.12
CA CYS A 185 16.06 -8.70 5.51
C CYS A 185 17.21 -8.94 6.47
N HIS A 186 18.37 -9.39 5.99
CA HIS A 186 19.50 -9.81 6.82
C HIS A 186 20.76 -9.01 6.52
N GLU A 187 21.54 -8.77 7.59
CA GLU A 187 22.91 -8.33 7.48
C GLU A 187 23.78 -9.49 6.98
N PRO A 188 24.47 -9.37 5.83
CA PRO A 188 25.16 -10.49 5.19
C PRO A 188 26.22 -11.20 6.06
N GLN A 189 26.88 -10.48 6.97
CA GLN A 189 27.96 -11.03 7.77
C GLN A 189 27.46 -11.76 9.02
N SER A 190 26.46 -11.19 9.70
CA SER A 190 25.92 -11.70 10.96
C SER A 190 24.63 -12.49 10.80
N MET A 191 23.95 -12.34 9.66
CA MET A 191 22.57 -12.79 9.42
C MET A 191 21.54 -12.23 10.41
N GLY A 192 21.91 -11.21 11.18
CA GLY A 192 20.97 -10.45 12.00
C GLY A 192 19.91 -9.76 11.14
N LEU A 193 18.69 -9.63 11.68
CA LEU A 193 17.63 -8.91 10.97
C LEU A 193 17.96 -7.42 10.89
N ARG A 194 17.73 -6.82 9.71
CA ARG A 194 17.85 -5.37 9.52
C ARG A 194 16.83 -4.82 8.55
N VAL A 195 16.42 -3.59 8.79
CA VAL A 195 15.65 -2.79 7.84
C VAL A 195 16.59 -2.13 6.85
N THR A 196 16.43 -2.42 5.58
CA THR A 196 17.30 -1.92 4.49
C THR A 196 16.70 -0.73 3.75
N ARG A 197 15.43 -0.40 4.00
CA ARG A 197 14.69 0.67 3.32
C ARG A 197 14.64 1.93 4.19
N SER A 198 15.33 2.98 3.76
CA SER A 198 15.46 4.26 4.49
C SER A 198 14.11 4.94 4.74
N PHE A 199 13.11 4.75 3.88
CA PHE A 199 11.79 5.35 4.07
C PHE A 199 11.04 4.81 5.30
N LEU A 200 11.26 3.54 5.72
CA LEU A 200 10.72 3.02 6.98
C LEU A 200 11.42 3.66 8.17
N LYS A 201 12.76 3.75 8.14
CA LYS A 201 13.55 4.45 9.16
C LYS A 201 13.09 5.91 9.30
N SER A 202 12.88 6.59 8.16
CA SER A 202 12.40 7.98 8.13
C SER A 202 11.00 8.12 8.73
N ALA A 203 10.08 7.19 8.48
CA ALA A 203 8.75 7.19 9.09
C ALA A 203 8.81 7.02 10.62
N TYR A 204 9.64 6.11 11.11
CA TYR A 204 9.89 5.93 12.55
C TYR A 204 10.43 7.21 13.17
N LYS A 205 11.45 7.82 12.55
CA LYS A 205 12.05 9.06 13.03
C LYS A 205 11.07 10.22 13.11
N ARG A 206 10.17 10.38 12.10
CA ARG A 206 9.11 11.41 12.13
C ARG A 206 8.13 11.20 13.28
N ASN A 207 7.94 9.96 13.72
CA ASN A 207 7.13 9.61 14.89
C ASN A 207 7.89 9.59 16.22
N GLY A 208 9.14 10.08 16.25
CA GLY A 208 9.98 10.11 17.46
C GLY A 208 10.51 8.74 17.88
N LEU A 209 10.49 7.73 17.00
CA LEU A 209 10.94 6.37 17.23
C LEU A 209 12.24 6.10 16.46
N ARG A 210 12.96 5.05 16.84
CA ARG A 210 14.16 4.57 16.16
C ARG A 210 14.04 3.08 15.88
N ILE A 211 14.41 2.66 14.68
CA ILE A 211 14.43 1.24 14.30
C ILE A 211 15.46 0.45 15.13
N GLU A 212 16.56 1.08 15.48
CA GLU A 212 17.64 0.48 16.28
C GLU A 212 17.22 0.14 17.71
N ASP A 213 16.17 0.75 18.22
CA ASP A 213 15.61 0.48 19.56
C ASP A 213 14.55 -0.66 19.53
N ALA A 214 14.22 -1.17 18.33
CA ALA A 214 13.27 -2.25 18.18
C ALA A 214 13.80 -3.56 18.77
N THR A 215 12.94 -4.26 19.48
CA THR A 215 13.25 -5.60 19.97
C THR A 215 13.40 -6.60 18.82
N GLU A 216 14.05 -7.74 19.06
CA GLU A 216 14.15 -8.81 18.08
C GLU A 216 12.76 -9.28 17.59
N GLN A 217 11.79 -9.34 18.48
CA GLN A 217 10.41 -9.70 18.13
C GLN A 217 9.75 -8.67 17.20
N GLU A 218 9.95 -7.38 17.44
CA GLU A 218 9.47 -6.32 16.55
C GLU A 218 10.18 -6.35 15.19
N MET A 219 11.50 -6.58 15.18
CA MET A 219 12.27 -6.70 13.94
C MET A 219 11.75 -7.79 13.01
N ARG A 220 11.22 -8.91 13.56
CA ARG A 220 10.57 -9.98 12.78
C ARG A 220 9.28 -9.54 12.05
N SER A 221 8.76 -8.36 12.37
CA SER A 221 7.68 -7.71 11.62
C SER A 221 8.20 -6.54 10.77
N LEU A 222 9.17 -5.75 11.28
CA LEU A 222 9.65 -4.54 10.60
C LEU A 222 10.37 -4.83 9.29
N VAL A 223 11.08 -5.95 9.19
CA VAL A 223 11.71 -6.39 7.92
C VAL A 223 10.66 -6.73 6.84
N CYS A 224 9.43 -7.03 7.22
CA CYS A 224 8.30 -7.17 6.30
C CYS A 224 7.64 -5.82 6.02
N ALA A 225 7.43 -5.00 7.06
CA ALA A 225 6.80 -3.69 6.99
C ALA A 225 7.51 -2.72 6.05
N GLN A 226 8.82 -2.87 5.84
CA GLN A 226 9.57 -2.03 4.89
C GLN A 226 9.06 -2.15 3.43
N CYS A 227 8.25 -3.17 3.10
CA CYS A 227 7.65 -3.35 1.78
C CYS A 227 6.14 -3.62 1.86
N HIS A 228 5.66 -4.18 2.98
CA HIS A 228 4.26 -4.52 3.23
C HIS A 228 3.59 -3.46 4.11
N ALA A 229 3.59 -2.21 3.65
CA ALA A 229 2.99 -1.06 4.32
C ALA A 229 2.39 -0.10 3.29
N GLU A 230 1.48 0.77 3.73
CA GLU A 230 0.93 1.83 2.89
C GLU A 230 2.00 2.87 2.58
N TYR A 231 2.06 3.31 1.33
CA TYR A 231 3.02 4.31 0.89
C TYR A 231 2.49 5.17 -0.26
N TYR A 232 3.16 6.28 -0.51
CA TYR A 232 2.95 7.11 -1.69
C TYR A 232 4.28 7.69 -2.19
N PHE A 233 4.26 8.24 -3.40
CA PHE A 233 5.42 8.92 -3.98
C PHE A 233 5.30 10.42 -3.73
N GLN A 234 6.10 10.93 -2.79
CA GLN A 234 6.05 12.31 -2.35
C GLN A 234 6.74 13.26 -3.34
N GLY A 235 6.02 14.33 -3.72
CA GLY A 235 6.55 15.43 -4.50
C GLY A 235 7.00 15.07 -5.93
N GLU A 236 7.70 16.00 -6.55
CA GLU A 236 8.23 15.83 -7.91
C GLU A 236 9.38 14.81 -7.97
N ASP A 237 10.11 14.64 -6.86
CA ASP A 237 11.23 13.71 -6.75
C ASP A 237 10.78 12.26 -6.50
N ARG A 238 9.47 12.03 -6.37
CA ARG A 238 8.87 10.70 -6.21
C ARG A 238 9.44 9.89 -5.05
N ILE A 239 9.79 10.55 -3.95
CA ILE A 239 10.33 9.88 -2.75
C ILE A 239 9.24 8.97 -2.18
N LEU A 240 9.57 7.68 -2.04
CA LEU A 240 8.68 6.74 -1.37
C LEU A 240 8.55 7.11 0.11
N THR A 241 7.33 7.36 0.55
CA THR A 241 7.03 7.86 1.90
C THR A 241 5.85 7.10 2.50
N LEU A 242 5.98 6.70 3.77
CA LEU A 242 4.90 6.09 4.53
C LEU A 242 4.07 7.20 5.21
N PRO A 243 2.74 7.21 5.07
CA PRO A 243 1.86 8.30 5.56
C PRO A 243 1.46 8.12 7.04
N TRP A 244 2.43 7.86 7.92
CA TRP A 244 2.21 7.45 9.31
C TRP A 244 2.23 8.59 10.33
N ASP A 245 2.41 9.82 9.90
CA ASP A 245 2.63 10.98 10.77
C ASP A 245 1.44 11.31 11.69
N GLN A 246 0.25 10.79 11.36
CA GLN A 246 -0.96 10.92 12.19
C GLN A 246 -1.46 9.57 12.74
N GLY A 247 -0.71 8.47 12.49
CA GLY A 247 -1.05 7.10 12.91
C GLY A 247 -1.47 6.19 11.76
N TYR A 248 -1.84 4.95 12.09
CA TYR A 248 -2.01 3.85 11.13
C TYR A 248 -3.46 3.58 10.70
N THR A 249 -4.46 4.21 11.32
CA THR A 249 -5.86 3.95 10.96
C THR A 249 -6.19 4.53 9.59
N VAL A 250 -7.18 3.94 8.93
CA VAL A 250 -7.64 4.41 7.61
C VAL A 250 -8.03 5.89 7.63
N GLU A 251 -8.59 6.38 8.74
CA GLU A 251 -8.97 7.77 8.96
C GLU A 251 -7.75 8.68 9.16
N ASN A 252 -6.74 8.22 9.91
CA ASN A 252 -5.52 8.99 10.15
C ASN A 252 -4.71 9.17 8.87
N ILE A 253 -4.58 8.11 8.09
CA ILE A 253 -3.89 8.16 6.80
C ILE A 253 -4.67 9.02 5.79
N GLU A 254 -6.01 8.93 5.78
CA GLU A 254 -6.84 9.84 4.97
C GLU A 254 -6.63 11.31 5.37
N ALA A 255 -6.64 11.60 6.68
CA ALA A 255 -6.40 12.95 7.19
C ALA A 255 -5.00 13.47 6.83
N TYR A 256 -3.99 12.60 6.89
CA TYR A 256 -2.64 12.93 6.41
C TYR A 256 -2.65 13.31 4.93
N TYR A 257 -3.20 12.48 4.06
CA TYR A 257 -3.29 12.75 2.62
C TYR A 257 -4.10 14.02 2.30
N ASP A 258 -5.18 14.24 3.03
CA ASP A 258 -6.00 15.45 2.86
C ASP A 258 -5.23 16.71 3.32
N SER A 259 -4.40 16.63 4.38
CA SER A 259 -3.60 17.74 4.87
C SER A 259 -2.55 18.25 3.87
N ILE A 260 -2.07 17.35 3.00
CA ILE A 260 -1.09 17.66 1.95
C ILE A 260 -1.73 17.77 0.55
N ASN A 261 -3.07 17.73 0.46
CA ASN A 261 -3.84 17.72 -0.79
C ASN A 261 -3.38 16.63 -1.79
N PHE A 262 -3.01 15.46 -1.28
CA PHE A 262 -2.50 14.37 -2.11
C PHE A 262 -3.60 13.71 -2.93
N THR A 263 -3.28 13.39 -4.17
CA THR A 263 -4.13 12.65 -5.12
C THR A 263 -3.26 11.81 -6.03
N ASP A 264 -3.57 10.51 -6.14
CA ASP A 264 -2.87 9.63 -7.09
C ASP A 264 -3.41 9.79 -8.51
N PHE A 265 -4.73 9.88 -8.65
CA PHE A 265 -5.36 9.97 -9.96
C PHE A 265 -6.73 10.66 -9.90
N THR A 266 -7.17 11.12 -11.08
CA THR A 266 -8.53 11.59 -11.29
C THR A 266 -9.36 10.48 -11.94
N HIS A 267 -10.44 10.07 -11.32
CA HIS A 267 -11.29 9.00 -11.81
C HIS A 267 -11.95 9.38 -13.13
N LYS A 268 -11.78 8.55 -14.15
CA LYS A 268 -12.19 8.84 -15.54
C LYS A 268 -13.70 9.13 -15.70
N LEU A 269 -14.55 8.45 -14.92
CA LEU A 269 -15.99 8.60 -15.00
C LEU A 269 -16.51 9.71 -14.09
N SER A 270 -16.25 9.62 -12.79
CA SER A 270 -16.80 10.55 -11.79
C SER A 270 -16.05 11.86 -11.66
N ARG A 271 -14.83 11.99 -12.18
CA ARG A 271 -13.89 13.10 -12.01
C ARG A 271 -13.44 13.31 -10.57
N ALA A 272 -13.69 12.35 -9.68
CA ALA A 272 -13.22 12.43 -8.30
C ALA A 272 -11.68 12.32 -8.24
N HIS A 273 -11.06 13.12 -7.37
CA HIS A 273 -9.64 13.04 -7.05
C HIS A 273 -9.43 11.95 -6.01
N LEU A 274 -8.85 10.83 -6.41
CA LEU A 274 -8.78 9.61 -5.62
C LEU A 274 -7.36 9.29 -5.16
N ILE A 275 -7.29 8.53 -4.08
CA ILE A 275 -6.09 7.90 -3.54
C ILE A 275 -6.18 6.41 -3.86
N LYS A 276 -5.08 5.82 -4.29
CA LYS A 276 -4.92 4.37 -4.42
C LYS A 276 -4.15 3.85 -3.22
N ALA A 277 -4.78 3.03 -2.38
CA ALA A 277 -4.05 2.32 -1.33
C ALA A 277 -3.08 1.31 -1.96
N GLN A 278 -1.85 1.25 -1.45
CA GLN A 278 -0.81 0.44 -2.07
C GLN A 278 -0.69 -0.95 -1.41
N HIS A 279 -0.36 -1.01 -0.12
CA HIS A 279 -0.06 -2.29 0.53
C HIS A 279 -0.18 -2.25 2.07
N PRO A 280 -1.33 -1.85 2.66
CA PRO A 280 -1.48 -1.58 4.10
C PRO A 280 -1.57 -2.85 4.97
N ASP A 281 -0.68 -3.84 4.74
CA ASP A 281 -0.70 -5.10 5.49
C ASP A 281 -0.20 -4.91 6.92
N PHE A 282 0.89 -4.15 7.11
CA PHE A 282 1.45 -3.89 8.44
C PHE A 282 0.46 -3.12 9.31
N GLU A 283 -0.14 -2.07 8.77
CA GLU A 283 -1.12 -1.23 9.47
C GLU A 283 -2.31 -2.06 9.95
N LEU A 284 -2.90 -2.85 9.06
CA LEU A 284 -4.03 -3.71 9.41
C LEU A 284 -3.64 -4.82 10.38
N PHE A 285 -2.45 -5.43 10.21
CA PHE A 285 -1.96 -6.44 11.14
C PHE A 285 -1.82 -5.88 12.56
N GLN A 286 -1.27 -4.67 12.72
CA GLN A 286 -1.15 -4.01 14.03
C GLN A 286 -2.51 -3.75 14.72
N MET A 287 -3.57 -3.56 13.93
CA MET A 287 -4.93 -3.38 14.46
C MET A 287 -5.64 -4.71 14.80
N GLY A 288 -5.08 -5.84 14.35
CA GLY A 288 -5.61 -7.18 14.61
C GLY A 288 -5.17 -7.79 15.95
N ILE A 289 -5.89 -8.82 16.38
CA ILE A 289 -5.65 -9.45 17.70
C ILE A 289 -4.23 -10.02 17.83
N HIS A 290 -3.68 -10.61 16.76
CA HIS A 290 -2.34 -11.19 16.80
C HIS A 290 -1.26 -10.11 16.94
N GLY A 291 -1.35 -9.02 16.15
CA GLY A 291 -0.46 -7.85 16.27
C GLY A 291 -0.53 -7.22 17.67
N GLN A 292 -1.74 -7.00 18.18
CA GLN A 292 -1.96 -6.45 19.54
C GLN A 292 -1.43 -7.34 20.65
N ARG A 293 -1.25 -8.65 20.41
CA ARG A 293 -0.67 -9.61 21.35
C ARG A 293 0.83 -9.80 21.17
N GLY A 294 1.46 -9.00 20.27
CA GLY A 294 2.89 -9.04 20.04
C GLY A 294 3.36 -10.22 19.18
N VAL A 295 2.44 -10.90 18.46
CA VAL A 295 2.82 -11.90 17.47
C VAL A 295 3.46 -11.20 16.28
N SER A 296 4.56 -11.74 15.75
CA SER A 296 5.23 -11.19 14.58
C SER A 296 4.76 -11.83 13.27
N CYS A 297 5.01 -11.13 12.15
CA CYS A 297 4.74 -11.68 10.81
C CYS A 297 5.49 -12.99 10.59
N GLY A 298 6.74 -13.06 11.05
CA GLY A 298 7.60 -14.23 10.90
C GLY A 298 7.08 -15.49 11.61
N GLU A 299 6.35 -15.35 12.73
CA GLU A 299 5.82 -16.52 13.46
C GLU A 299 4.77 -17.28 12.65
N CYS A 300 4.02 -16.60 11.81
CA CYS A 300 2.99 -17.21 10.96
C CYS A 300 3.48 -17.53 9.54
N HIS A 301 4.25 -16.62 8.92
CA HIS A 301 4.68 -16.77 7.52
C HIS A 301 6.03 -17.47 7.35
N MET A 302 6.80 -17.60 8.44
CA MET A 302 8.12 -18.25 8.47
C MET A 302 8.21 -19.18 9.72
N PRO A 303 7.31 -20.17 9.84
CA PRO A 303 7.26 -21.02 11.04
C PRO A 303 8.56 -21.81 11.20
N ALA A 304 8.90 -22.12 12.45
CA ALA A 304 9.99 -23.02 12.74
C ALA A 304 9.62 -24.44 12.29
N VAL A 305 10.50 -25.07 11.51
CA VAL A 305 10.38 -26.43 11.00
C VAL A 305 11.66 -27.22 11.31
N GLY A 306 11.61 -28.56 11.14
CA GLY A 306 12.71 -29.47 11.54
C GLY A 306 12.64 -29.80 13.04
N GLU A 307 13.54 -30.66 13.48
CA GLU A 307 13.66 -31.15 14.84
C GLU A 307 15.09 -30.95 15.36
N ASP A 308 15.21 -30.71 16.64
CA ASP A 308 16.49 -30.57 17.38
C ASP A 308 17.49 -29.62 16.66
N GLU A 309 18.68 -30.09 16.36
CA GLU A 309 19.77 -29.33 15.72
C GLU A 309 19.48 -28.93 14.27
N ASN A 310 18.47 -29.56 13.63
CA ASN A 310 18.04 -29.22 12.28
C ASN A 310 16.84 -28.26 12.26
N ARG A 311 16.53 -27.62 13.39
CA ARG A 311 15.43 -26.65 13.48
C ARG A 311 15.84 -25.31 12.86
N TYR A 312 15.02 -24.84 11.90
CA TYR A 312 15.21 -23.57 11.21
C TYR A 312 13.87 -22.87 10.91
N ASN A 313 13.91 -21.60 10.58
CA ASN A 313 12.72 -20.86 10.13
C ASN A 313 12.50 -21.11 8.63
N ASN A 314 11.32 -21.54 8.24
CA ASN A 314 10.98 -21.82 6.85
C ASN A 314 10.82 -20.51 6.05
N HIS A 315 11.72 -20.26 5.10
CA HIS A 315 11.72 -19.06 4.26
C HIS A 315 10.86 -19.18 2.98
N HIS A 316 9.99 -20.20 2.89
CA HIS A 316 9.04 -20.28 1.76
C HIS A 316 8.05 -19.09 1.74
N ILE A 317 7.79 -18.43 2.88
CA ILE A 317 6.99 -17.19 3.03
C ILE A 317 5.67 -17.28 2.26
N LYS A 318 4.83 -18.22 2.63
CA LYS A 318 3.51 -18.44 2.03
C LYS A 318 2.37 -18.29 3.04
N SER A 319 1.15 -18.45 2.58
CA SER A 319 -0.02 -18.44 3.45
C SER A 319 0.12 -19.45 4.60
N PRO A 320 -0.11 -19.05 5.86
CA PRO A 320 -0.12 -19.96 7.01
C PRO A 320 -1.10 -21.13 6.87
N LEU A 321 -2.15 -20.98 6.07
CA LEU A 321 -3.11 -22.06 5.78
C LEU A 321 -2.51 -23.25 5.03
N ALA A 322 -1.32 -23.10 4.47
CA ALA A 322 -0.60 -24.21 3.85
C ALA A 322 0.14 -25.10 4.87
N MET A 323 0.28 -24.65 6.12
CA MET A 323 1.06 -25.31 7.18
C MET A 323 0.42 -25.04 8.57
N ILE A 324 -0.87 -25.32 8.72
CA ILE A 324 -1.65 -25.01 9.94
C ILE A 324 -1.04 -25.71 11.18
N ASP A 325 -0.53 -26.94 11.01
CA ASP A 325 0.16 -27.71 12.04
C ASP A 325 1.41 -27.02 12.60
N ARG A 326 2.10 -26.21 11.80
CA ARG A 326 3.32 -25.49 12.19
C ARG A 326 3.08 -24.02 12.51
N THR A 327 1.99 -23.46 12.06
CA THR A 327 1.63 -22.05 12.25
C THR A 327 0.59 -21.88 13.33
N CYS A 328 -0.68 -22.14 13.04
CA CYS A 328 -1.77 -21.93 13.98
C CYS A 328 -1.66 -22.84 15.22
N GLN A 329 -1.38 -24.14 15.03
CA GLN A 329 -1.30 -25.10 16.12
C GLN A 329 -0.05 -24.97 17.01
N ALA A 330 0.89 -24.09 16.64
CA ALA A 330 1.95 -23.68 17.56
C ALA A 330 1.40 -23.03 18.84
N CYS A 331 0.24 -22.36 18.75
CA CYS A 331 -0.43 -21.68 19.86
C CYS A 331 -1.86 -22.19 20.12
N HIS A 332 -2.59 -22.59 19.07
CA HIS A 332 -3.98 -23.04 19.16
C HIS A 332 -4.06 -24.57 19.30
N ARG A 333 -5.07 -25.05 20.06
CA ARG A 333 -5.24 -26.48 20.37
C ARG A 333 -6.32 -27.18 19.53
N GLU A 334 -7.08 -26.40 18.76
CA GLU A 334 -8.14 -26.88 17.89
C GLU A 334 -7.56 -27.70 16.73
N SER A 335 -8.39 -28.55 16.13
CA SER A 335 -8.00 -29.32 14.97
C SER A 335 -7.72 -28.39 13.77
N GLU A 336 -6.89 -28.84 12.84
CA GLU A 336 -6.62 -28.11 11.59
C GLU A 336 -7.91 -27.78 10.83
N GLU A 337 -8.85 -28.73 10.77
CA GLU A 337 -10.16 -28.51 10.12
C GLU A 337 -10.92 -27.36 10.78
N THR A 338 -10.98 -27.33 12.12
CA THR A 338 -11.65 -26.27 12.87
C THR A 338 -10.99 -24.91 12.62
N LEU A 339 -9.67 -24.83 12.71
CA LEU A 339 -8.93 -23.59 12.49
C LEU A 339 -9.12 -23.07 11.07
N ARG A 340 -9.05 -23.94 10.07
CA ARG A 340 -9.29 -23.59 8.66
C ARG A 340 -10.72 -23.07 8.44
N LYS A 341 -11.71 -23.75 9.02
CA LYS A 341 -13.11 -23.33 8.97
C LYS A 341 -13.30 -21.94 9.60
N ASP A 342 -12.71 -21.70 10.74
CA ASP A 342 -12.79 -20.43 11.45
C ASP A 342 -12.17 -19.27 10.65
N VAL A 343 -11.06 -19.52 9.95
CA VAL A 343 -10.46 -18.55 9.02
C VAL A 343 -11.43 -18.25 7.89
N TYR A 344 -11.96 -19.26 7.22
CA TYR A 344 -12.87 -19.09 6.10
C TYR A 344 -14.19 -18.40 6.49
N GLU A 345 -14.72 -18.65 7.67
CA GLU A 345 -15.92 -17.95 8.17
C GLU A 345 -15.68 -16.45 8.32
N ARG A 346 -14.51 -16.05 8.84
CA ARG A 346 -14.13 -14.62 8.94
C ARG A 346 -13.95 -13.99 7.57
N GLN A 347 -13.22 -14.66 6.68
CA GLN A 347 -13.00 -14.20 5.32
C GLN A 347 -14.31 -14.07 4.54
N ASN A 348 -15.22 -15.04 4.65
CA ASN A 348 -16.56 -14.99 4.04
C ASN A 348 -17.37 -13.76 4.48
N LYS A 349 -17.33 -13.40 5.74
CA LYS A 349 -18.04 -12.21 6.27
C LYS A 349 -17.49 -10.92 5.70
N VAL A 350 -16.16 -10.80 5.67
CA VAL A 350 -15.48 -9.63 5.08
C VAL A 350 -15.76 -9.55 3.57
N TYR A 351 -15.69 -10.69 2.89
CA TYR A 351 -15.93 -10.75 1.46
C TYR A 351 -17.38 -10.33 1.10
N ALA A 352 -18.36 -10.78 1.88
CA ALA A 352 -19.77 -10.42 1.65
C ALA A 352 -20.03 -8.90 1.73
N ILE A 353 -19.41 -8.21 2.71
CA ILE A 353 -19.54 -6.75 2.79
C ILE A 353 -18.71 -6.05 1.70
N ARG A 354 -17.54 -6.55 1.35
CA ARG A 354 -16.72 -6.04 0.25
C ARG A 354 -17.49 -6.01 -1.06
N MET A 355 -18.15 -7.11 -1.41
CA MET A 355 -18.97 -7.20 -2.66
C MET A 355 -20.05 -6.14 -2.70
N ARG A 356 -20.70 -5.84 -1.56
CA ARG A 356 -21.72 -4.79 -1.50
C ARG A 356 -21.13 -3.39 -1.69
N VAL A 357 -19.96 -3.12 -1.10
CA VAL A 357 -19.25 -1.84 -1.29
C VAL A 357 -18.86 -1.67 -2.75
N GLU A 358 -18.31 -2.70 -3.38
CA GLU A 358 -17.92 -2.70 -4.79
C GLU A 358 -19.10 -2.39 -5.70
N GLU A 359 -20.24 -3.01 -5.46
CA GLU A 359 -21.48 -2.75 -6.23
C GLU A 359 -21.95 -1.31 -6.07
N GLU A 360 -22.12 -0.83 -4.82
CA GLU A 360 -22.65 0.51 -4.54
C GLU A 360 -21.71 1.61 -5.04
N LEU A 361 -20.41 1.45 -4.83
CA LEU A 361 -19.41 2.41 -5.26
C LEU A 361 -19.29 2.46 -6.79
N THR A 362 -19.36 1.32 -7.46
CA THR A 362 -19.39 1.25 -8.94
C THR A 362 -20.59 1.99 -9.51
N LYS A 363 -21.80 1.75 -8.96
CA LYS A 363 -23.01 2.50 -9.32
C LYS A 363 -22.81 4.00 -9.12
N ALA A 364 -22.24 4.41 -7.98
CA ALA A 364 -22.01 5.81 -7.68
C ALA A 364 -21.08 6.50 -8.71
N HIS A 365 -20.02 5.83 -9.17
CA HIS A 365 -19.13 6.36 -10.21
C HIS A 365 -19.84 6.48 -11.57
N ILE A 366 -20.69 5.51 -11.93
CA ILE A 366 -21.45 5.53 -13.19
C ILE A 366 -22.53 6.63 -13.13
N GLU A 367 -23.26 6.72 -12.03
CA GLU A 367 -24.29 7.75 -11.80
C GLU A 367 -23.67 9.16 -11.77
N ALA A 368 -22.48 9.33 -11.18
CA ALA A 368 -21.76 10.59 -11.22
C ALA A 368 -21.38 11.00 -12.64
N LYS A 369 -20.89 10.03 -13.47
CA LYS A 369 -20.65 10.28 -14.89
C LYS A 369 -21.92 10.75 -15.58
N PHE A 370 -23.05 10.08 -15.36
CA PHE A 370 -24.33 10.46 -15.95
C PHE A 370 -24.76 11.87 -15.53
N ALA A 371 -24.58 12.25 -14.25
CA ALA A 371 -24.87 13.60 -13.79
C ALA A 371 -24.02 14.65 -14.54
N TRP A 372 -22.72 14.39 -14.74
CA TRP A 372 -21.85 15.24 -15.56
C TRP A 372 -22.33 15.36 -17.00
N ASP A 373 -22.71 14.26 -17.62
CA ASP A 373 -23.22 14.23 -19.00
C ASP A 373 -24.54 15.00 -19.14
N LYS A 374 -25.30 15.15 -18.04
CA LYS A 374 -26.54 15.93 -17.97
C LYS A 374 -26.35 17.39 -17.56
N GLY A 375 -25.12 17.83 -17.43
CA GLY A 375 -24.80 19.24 -17.18
C GLY A 375 -24.69 19.62 -15.71
N ALA A 376 -24.43 18.66 -14.81
CA ALA A 376 -24.12 18.97 -13.43
C ALA A 376 -22.91 19.89 -13.33
N THR A 377 -22.95 20.85 -12.41
CA THR A 377 -21.85 21.80 -12.16
C THR A 377 -20.90 21.27 -11.08
N GLU A 378 -19.67 21.79 -11.06
CA GLU A 378 -18.67 21.50 -10.01
C GLU A 378 -19.24 21.79 -8.61
N SER A 379 -19.98 22.87 -8.46
CA SER A 379 -20.62 23.25 -7.18
C SER A 379 -21.62 22.19 -6.70
N GLN A 380 -22.46 21.68 -7.60
CA GLN A 380 -23.44 20.62 -7.29
C GLN A 380 -22.74 19.30 -6.94
N MET A 381 -21.65 18.97 -7.62
CA MET A 381 -20.92 17.72 -7.44
C MET A 381 -19.90 17.72 -6.30
N LYS A 382 -19.55 18.88 -5.74
CA LYS A 382 -18.50 19.02 -4.71
C LYS A 382 -18.62 18.00 -3.58
N ASN A 383 -19.81 17.87 -2.99
CA ASN A 383 -20.03 16.94 -1.88
C ASN A 383 -20.03 15.47 -2.35
N VAL A 384 -20.53 15.20 -3.55
CA VAL A 384 -20.48 13.88 -4.20
C VAL A 384 -19.02 13.42 -4.36
N LEU A 385 -18.17 14.28 -4.92
CA LEU A 385 -16.76 13.95 -5.17
C LEU A 385 -16.00 13.66 -3.87
N LYS A 386 -16.29 14.42 -2.79
CA LYS A 386 -15.74 14.18 -1.46
C LYS A 386 -16.17 12.80 -0.91
N LEU A 387 -17.45 12.47 -1.01
CA LEU A 387 -17.98 11.18 -0.53
C LEU A 387 -17.42 10.00 -1.35
N LEU A 388 -17.27 10.15 -2.67
CA LEU A 388 -16.64 9.15 -3.53
C LEU A 388 -15.18 8.92 -3.15
N ARG A 389 -14.39 9.99 -2.93
CA ARG A 389 -13.01 9.88 -2.45
C ARG A 389 -12.93 9.09 -1.14
N GLN A 390 -13.77 9.42 -0.18
CA GLN A 390 -13.80 8.77 1.13
C GLN A 390 -14.25 7.30 1.06
N ALA A 391 -15.23 6.98 0.21
CA ALA A 391 -15.72 5.63 0.00
C ALA A 391 -14.66 4.76 -0.70
N GLN A 392 -14.08 5.30 -1.79
CA GLN A 392 -13.03 4.63 -2.57
C GLN A 392 -11.79 4.33 -1.72
N TRP A 393 -11.33 5.30 -0.92
CA TRP A 393 -10.21 5.13 -0.01
C TRP A 393 -10.44 3.96 0.96
N ARG A 394 -11.60 3.88 1.60
CA ARG A 394 -11.93 2.81 2.55
C ARG A 394 -11.99 1.44 1.91
N TRP A 395 -12.62 1.37 0.74
CA TRP A 395 -12.66 0.14 -0.02
C TRP A 395 -11.26 -0.28 -0.45
N ASP A 396 -10.49 0.62 -1.02
CA ASP A 396 -9.16 0.33 -1.57
C ASP A 396 -8.18 -0.07 -0.48
N PHE A 397 -8.21 0.60 0.69
CA PHE A 397 -7.41 0.25 1.86
C PHE A 397 -7.67 -1.17 2.35
N ALA A 398 -8.93 -1.60 2.38
CA ALA A 398 -9.30 -2.95 2.78
C ALA A 398 -8.92 -4.02 1.73
N VAL A 399 -8.92 -3.66 0.43
CA VAL A 399 -8.71 -4.60 -0.68
C VAL A 399 -7.24 -4.71 -1.08
N ALA A 400 -6.46 -3.64 -0.89
CA ALA A 400 -5.04 -3.62 -1.21
C ALA A 400 -4.18 -4.50 -0.28
N SER A 401 -4.67 -4.83 0.91
CA SER A 401 -4.05 -5.81 1.81
C SER A 401 -4.64 -7.20 1.57
N HIS A 402 -3.83 -8.11 1.05
CA HIS A 402 -4.29 -9.48 0.76
C HIS A 402 -4.61 -10.30 2.02
N GLY A 403 -3.97 -9.99 3.14
CA GLY A 403 -4.21 -10.62 4.44
C GLY A 403 -5.33 -9.99 5.27
N ALA A 404 -5.88 -8.86 4.87
CA ALA A 404 -6.78 -8.01 5.64
C ALA A 404 -7.93 -8.75 6.34
N ALA A 405 -8.61 -9.62 5.61
CA ALA A 405 -9.77 -10.38 6.10
C ALA A 405 -9.44 -11.39 7.21
N PHE A 406 -8.15 -11.67 7.44
CA PHE A 406 -7.66 -12.47 8.56
C PHE A 406 -6.86 -11.64 9.57
N HIS A 407 -5.99 -10.74 9.11
CA HIS A 407 -5.14 -9.93 9.97
C HIS A 407 -5.97 -9.09 10.95
N ALA A 408 -7.03 -8.40 10.46
CA ALA A 408 -7.89 -7.56 11.27
C ALA A 408 -9.37 -7.62 10.82
N PRO A 409 -10.05 -8.78 10.89
CA PRO A 409 -11.38 -8.94 10.29
C PRO A 409 -12.43 -7.98 10.84
N GLN A 410 -12.37 -7.64 12.13
CA GLN A 410 -13.30 -6.69 12.74
C GLN A 410 -13.08 -5.27 12.22
N GLU A 411 -11.83 -4.81 12.17
CA GLU A 411 -11.49 -3.49 11.68
C GLU A 411 -11.79 -3.36 10.19
N VAL A 412 -11.44 -4.36 9.39
CA VAL A 412 -11.74 -4.38 7.95
C VAL A 412 -13.25 -4.33 7.71
N THR A 413 -14.05 -5.06 8.49
CA THR A 413 -15.52 -4.98 8.41
C THR A 413 -16.03 -3.58 8.75
N ARG A 414 -15.47 -2.91 9.77
CA ARG A 414 -15.80 -1.53 10.14
C ARG A 414 -15.46 -0.56 9.02
N ILE A 415 -14.25 -0.67 8.44
CA ILE A 415 -13.77 0.15 7.32
C ILE A 415 -14.70 0.01 6.11
N LEU A 416 -15.00 -1.23 5.71
CA LEU A 416 -15.90 -1.50 4.59
C LEU A 416 -17.33 -1.02 4.86
N GLY A 417 -17.83 -1.17 6.09
CA GLY A 417 -19.14 -0.64 6.50
C GLY A 417 -19.21 0.88 6.37
N SER A 418 -18.17 1.58 6.81
CA SER A 418 -18.05 3.03 6.60
C SER A 418 -17.92 3.41 5.13
N GLY A 419 -17.22 2.61 4.32
CA GLY A 419 -17.13 2.79 2.86
C GLY A 419 -18.50 2.65 2.19
N LEU A 420 -19.27 1.64 2.57
CA LEU A 420 -20.62 1.41 2.08
C LEU A 420 -21.57 2.59 2.39
N ASP A 421 -21.54 3.07 3.63
CA ASP A 421 -22.33 4.24 4.05
C ASP A 421 -21.99 5.46 3.20
N LYS A 422 -20.70 5.77 3.00
CA LYS A 422 -20.28 6.91 2.17
C LYS A 422 -20.64 6.75 0.69
N ALA A 423 -20.55 5.55 0.12
CA ALA A 423 -20.98 5.26 -1.25
C ALA A 423 -22.49 5.46 -1.40
N THR A 424 -23.27 4.98 -0.44
CA THR A 424 -24.73 5.18 -0.41
C THR A 424 -25.09 6.67 -0.29
N GLN A 425 -24.42 7.41 0.60
CA GLN A 425 -24.60 8.87 0.72
C GLN A 425 -24.23 9.60 -0.58
N ALA A 426 -23.17 9.20 -1.27
CA ALA A 426 -22.80 9.76 -2.57
C ALA A 426 -23.93 9.56 -3.59
N ARG A 427 -24.50 8.35 -3.71
CA ARG A 427 -25.61 8.06 -4.60
C ARG A 427 -26.86 8.90 -4.28
N ILE A 428 -27.23 9.03 -3.00
CA ILE A 428 -28.33 9.90 -2.57
C ILE A 428 -28.09 11.36 -3.01
N GLN A 429 -26.88 11.87 -2.88
CA GLN A 429 -26.56 13.22 -3.35
C GLN A 429 -26.60 13.34 -4.87
N ILE A 430 -26.12 12.33 -5.62
CA ILE A 430 -26.21 12.29 -7.08
C ILE A 430 -27.67 12.32 -7.54
N MET A 431 -28.55 11.52 -6.92
CA MET A 431 -29.99 11.53 -7.23
C MET A 431 -30.62 12.91 -7.02
N LYS A 432 -30.23 13.64 -5.94
CA LYS A 432 -30.71 15.01 -5.72
C LYS A 432 -30.22 15.97 -6.82
N VAL A 433 -28.97 15.84 -7.25
CA VAL A 433 -28.43 16.64 -8.37
C VAL A 433 -29.18 16.32 -9.66
N LEU A 434 -29.39 15.05 -9.98
CA LEU A 434 -30.13 14.61 -11.16
C LEU A 434 -31.58 15.12 -11.14
N ALA A 435 -32.26 15.07 -10.00
CA ALA A 435 -33.63 15.63 -9.85
C ALA A 435 -33.66 17.15 -10.12
N GLN A 436 -32.66 17.92 -9.66
CA GLN A 436 -32.51 19.34 -9.95
C GLN A 436 -32.30 19.60 -11.46
N LEU A 437 -31.69 18.65 -12.17
CA LEU A 437 -31.50 18.70 -13.63
C LEU A 437 -32.69 18.15 -14.42
N GLY A 438 -33.80 17.76 -13.75
CA GLY A 438 -35.02 17.25 -14.38
C GLY A 438 -35.00 15.73 -14.65
N TYR A 439 -34.01 14.99 -14.08
CA TYR A 439 -33.93 13.52 -14.27
C TYR A 439 -34.38 12.80 -12.99
N THR A 440 -35.49 12.07 -13.07
CA THR A 440 -36.11 11.31 -11.97
C THR A 440 -36.16 9.80 -12.22
N GLN A 441 -35.69 9.36 -13.38
CA GLN A 441 -35.63 7.94 -13.76
C GLN A 441 -34.29 7.33 -13.30
N ASP A 442 -34.26 6.01 -13.20
CA ASP A 442 -33.05 5.28 -12.91
C ASP A 442 -31.98 5.53 -13.99
N VAL A 443 -30.72 5.66 -13.52
CA VAL A 443 -29.59 5.79 -14.43
C VAL A 443 -29.33 4.45 -15.11
N PRO A 444 -29.25 4.40 -16.46
CA PRO A 444 -28.94 3.16 -17.17
C PRO A 444 -27.55 2.64 -16.78
N MET A 445 -27.50 1.38 -16.33
CA MET A 445 -26.24 0.72 -15.99
C MET A 445 -25.67 -0.01 -17.22
N PRO A 446 -24.37 0.18 -17.51
CA PRO A 446 -23.72 -0.54 -18.59
C PRO A 446 -23.51 -2.03 -18.25
N ASP A 447 -23.37 -2.85 -19.26
CA ASP A 447 -22.93 -4.24 -19.07
C ASP A 447 -21.42 -4.29 -18.78
N ILE A 448 -21.08 -4.51 -17.53
CA ILE A 448 -19.72 -4.67 -17.03
C ILE A 448 -19.51 -6.06 -16.39
N SER A 449 -20.26 -7.06 -16.84
CA SER A 449 -20.27 -8.40 -16.25
C SER A 449 -18.99 -9.20 -16.46
N THR A 450 -18.09 -8.74 -17.36
CA THR A 450 -16.78 -9.34 -17.58
C THR A 450 -15.70 -8.27 -17.59
N LYS A 451 -14.45 -8.67 -17.29
CA LYS A 451 -13.27 -7.79 -17.38
C LYS A 451 -13.21 -7.04 -18.71
N ALA A 452 -13.36 -7.75 -19.83
CA ALA A 452 -13.31 -7.15 -21.18
C ALA A 452 -14.40 -6.10 -21.41
N LYS A 453 -15.66 -6.38 -21.01
CA LYS A 453 -16.77 -5.42 -21.14
C LYS A 453 -16.54 -4.18 -20.25
N ALA A 454 -16.06 -4.38 -19.02
CA ALA A 454 -15.75 -3.29 -18.12
C ALA A 454 -14.60 -2.42 -18.68
N GLN A 455 -13.55 -3.03 -19.23
CA GLN A 455 -12.43 -2.34 -19.87
C GLN A 455 -12.87 -1.56 -21.13
N GLN A 456 -13.73 -2.17 -21.94
CA GLN A 456 -14.34 -1.49 -23.09
C GLN A 456 -15.21 -0.29 -22.64
N TYR A 457 -16.02 -0.45 -21.60
CA TYR A 457 -16.86 0.63 -21.08
C TYR A 457 -16.06 1.85 -20.64
N ILE A 458 -14.92 1.65 -19.98
CA ILE A 458 -14.06 2.75 -19.57
C ILE A 458 -13.12 3.20 -20.71
N GLY A 459 -13.22 2.63 -21.91
CA GLY A 459 -12.49 3.03 -23.11
C GLY A 459 -11.00 2.72 -23.06
N LEU A 460 -10.63 1.50 -22.63
CA LEU A 460 -9.29 0.95 -22.76
C LEU A 460 -9.16 0.18 -24.08
N ASP A 461 -8.07 0.42 -24.80
CA ASP A 461 -7.65 -0.38 -25.94
C ASP A 461 -6.68 -1.48 -25.45
N MET A 462 -7.26 -2.60 -25.02
CA MET A 462 -6.50 -3.70 -24.43
C MET A 462 -5.67 -4.45 -25.44
N GLU A 463 -6.06 -4.46 -26.72
CA GLU A 463 -5.28 -5.09 -27.79
C GLU A 463 -3.95 -4.33 -28.00
N ALA A 464 -4.02 -3.00 -28.13
CA ALA A 464 -2.82 -2.17 -28.25
C ALA A 464 -1.91 -2.29 -27.01
N GLU A 465 -2.48 -2.32 -25.81
CA GLU A 465 -1.70 -2.49 -24.56
C GLU A 465 -0.98 -3.84 -24.50
N GLN A 466 -1.63 -4.93 -24.91
CA GLN A 466 -1.04 -6.26 -24.94
C GLN A 466 0.04 -6.38 -26.00
N GLN A 467 -0.19 -5.87 -27.21
CA GLN A 467 0.81 -5.87 -28.29
C GLN A 467 2.06 -5.07 -27.89
N ALA A 468 1.87 -3.88 -27.28
CA ALA A 468 2.99 -3.08 -26.80
C ALA A 468 3.78 -3.81 -25.69
N LYS A 469 3.08 -4.48 -24.76
CA LYS A 469 3.72 -5.27 -23.70
C LYS A 469 4.50 -6.45 -24.27
N GLN A 470 3.94 -7.18 -25.20
CA GLN A 470 4.60 -8.31 -25.86
C GLN A 470 5.91 -7.85 -26.54
N LYS A 471 5.86 -6.76 -27.31
CA LYS A 471 7.03 -6.18 -27.93
C LYS A 471 8.12 -5.79 -26.94
N PHE A 472 7.72 -5.15 -25.81
CA PHE A 472 8.63 -4.79 -24.73
C PHE A 472 9.33 -6.04 -24.14
N LEU A 473 8.58 -7.09 -23.85
CA LEU A 473 9.11 -8.34 -23.27
C LEU A 473 10.07 -9.06 -24.23
N GLU A 474 9.80 -9.00 -25.53
CA GLU A 474 10.62 -9.68 -26.55
C GLU A 474 11.88 -8.90 -26.94
N THR A 475 11.89 -7.56 -26.77
CA THR A 475 12.99 -6.74 -27.28
C THR A 475 13.80 -6.07 -26.18
N VAL A 476 13.15 -5.47 -25.18
CA VAL A 476 13.84 -4.65 -24.17
C VAL A 476 14.36 -5.50 -23.02
N ILE A 477 13.54 -6.45 -22.52
CA ILE A 477 13.93 -7.29 -21.38
C ILE A 477 15.18 -8.13 -21.67
N PRO A 478 15.32 -8.80 -22.84
CA PRO A 478 16.55 -9.53 -23.15
C PRO A 478 17.80 -8.64 -23.17
N GLN A 479 17.68 -7.40 -23.67
CA GLN A 479 18.80 -6.44 -23.67
C GLN A 479 19.21 -6.07 -22.25
N TRP A 480 18.25 -5.77 -21.34
CA TRP A 480 18.55 -5.48 -19.93
C TRP A 480 19.24 -6.65 -19.24
N GLN A 481 18.79 -7.89 -19.52
CA GLN A 481 19.39 -9.09 -18.95
C GLN A 481 20.81 -9.34 -19.47
N GLU A 482 21.07 -9.09 -20.77
CA GLU A 482 22.40 -9.21 -21.38
C GLU A 482 23.36 -8.18 -20.78
N GLU A 483 22.96 -6.92 -20.69
CA GLU A 483 23.74 -5.84 -20.08
C GLU A 483 24.02 -6.14 -18.58
N ALA A 484 23.04 -6.66 -17.86
CA ALA A 484 23.21 -7.02 -16.47
C ALA A 484 24.23 -8.17 -16.29
N ARG A 485 24.20 -9.18 -17.16
CA ARG A 485 25.21 -10.27 -17.18
C ARG A 485 26.60 -9.74 -17.48
N ALA A 486 26.73 -8.89 -18.50
CA ALA A 486 27.98 -8.27 -18.87
C ALA A 486 28.60 -7.45 -17.71
N ASN A 487 27.76 -6.81 -16.91
CA ASN A 487 28.14 -6.02 -15.75
C ASN A 487 28.18 -6.82 -14.43
N LYS A 488 27.99 -8.14 -14.46
CA LYS A 488 28.00 -9.04 -13.29
C LYS A 488 27.02 -8.60 -12.20
N ARG A 489 25.78 -8.22 -12.58
CA ARG A 489 24.75 -7.76 -11.66
C ARG A 489 23.96 -8.89 -11.01
N PHE A 490 23.92 -10.06 -11.61
CA PHE A 490 23.23 -11.21 -11.03
C PHE A 490 24.01 -11.72 -9.81
N ILE A 491 23.31 -11.93 -8.71
CA ILE A 491 23.82 -12.61 -7.53
C ILE A 491 23.88 -14.09 -7.87
N GLU A 492 25.05 -14.72 -7.79
CA GLU A 492 25.21 -16.16 -8.03
C GLU A 492 24.41 -16.93 -6.98
N GLY A 493 23.61 -17.90 -7.45
CA GLY A 493 22.73 -18.71 -6.60
C GLY A 493 21.24 -18.27 -6.57
N ASN A 494 20.88 -17.18 -7.20
CA ASN A 494 19.49 -16.73 -7.37
C ASN A 494 18.85 -17.28 -8.66
#